data_7a48b1e85cddbbf0c044802016b35e88
#
_entry.id   7a48b1e85cddbbf0c044802016b35e88
#
_cell.length_a   1.000
_cell.length_b   1.000
_cell.length_c   1.000
_cell.angle_alpha   90.00
_cell.angle_beta   90.00
_cell.angle_gamma   90.00
#
_symmetry.space_group_name_H-M   'P 1'
#
loop_
_entity.id
_entity.type
_entity.pdbx_description
1 polymer ?
#
loop_
_entity_poly.entity_id
_entity_poly.type
_entity_poly.pdbx_seq_one_letter_code
_entity_poly.pdbx_strand_id
1 'polypeptide(L)'
;MKKLFALLLTLAMVLSLAACGGGKKEEKPADTNAPATETPAATGKVYYLNFKPEADQAWQDLAKSYTAQTGVEVKVVTAASGEYNTTLTAEMGKSEAPTLFQCGNAQALLDWGDYCMDLTGTKVLDEMTTGDFNLVEDGAVKAIGYCYEAFGIIVNKALLKEAGYELSDITNFETLKAVAEDIHARSGELGFDAFSSSGLDGSSSWRFSGHLANMPLYYEFRDDGVTEQPATITGAYLDNFRNIWDLYIDNASASKSSLTTATGDMSSGEFKEGKAVFYQNGTWEYAGLIEAGLKAEDLAMIPIYCGADGEENAGLCCGTENCWAVNAKSSEADIQATLDFMYWVVTSDEGTKMMAEQFGPIPFKAAKESANVFFNDANKLMADGKYTVTWAFNHTPNVDDWRAGVVSALTAYSEGTGDWDAVKTAFVEGWATQYAIQHG
;
A
#
# COMPACT_ATOMS: atom_id res chain seq x y z
N MET A 1 29.83 17.14 47.13
CA MET A 1 28.61 17.09 47.91
C MET A 1 27.72 15.97 47.35
N LYS A 2 28.13 14.75 47.65
CA LYS A 2 27.42 13.50 47.39
C LYS A 2 27.26 12.84 48.75
N LYS A 3 26.04 12.68 49.25
CA LYS A 3 25.58 11.97 50.46
C LYS A 3 24.57 12.85 51.21
N LEU A 4 23.28 12.85 50.75
CA LEU A 4 22.11 13.17 51.58
C LEU A 4 20.82 13.01 50.76
N PHE A 5 20.51 11.79 50.24
CA PHE A 5 19.17 11.42 49.77
C PHE A 5 19.05 9.87 49.79
N ALA A 6 19.21 9.31 50.97
CA ALA A 6 18.93 7.91 51.22
C ALA A 6 18.50 7.74 52.67
N LEU A 7 17.35 8.30 53.06
CA LEU A 7 16.70 8.00 54.36
C LEU A 7 15.30 8.61 54.44
N LEU A 8 14.36 8.16 53.61
CA LEU A 8 12.91 8.50 53.79
C LEU A 8 12.01 7.55 52.94
N LEU A 9 12.30 6.23 53.01
CA LEU A 9 11.39 5.24 52.44
C LEU A 9 11.38 3.92 53.23
N THR A 10 11.32 4.01 54.55
CA THR A 10 11.11 2.83 55.44
C THR A 10 10.34 3.28 56.70
N LEU A 11 9.05 3.66 56.54
CA LEU A 11 8.13 3.75 57.69
C LEU A 11 6.68 3.85 57.22
N ALA A 12 6.13 2.79 56.62
CA ALA A 12 4.69 2.62 56.42
C ALA A 12 4.29 1.18 56.15
N MET A 13 4.85 0.22 56.90
CA MET A 13 4.38 -1.18 56.92
C MET A 13 4.54 -1.72 58.31
N VAL A 14 3.72 -1.36 59.25
CA VAL A 14 3.36 -2.14 60.45
C VAL A 14 2.18 -1.39 61.06
N LEU A 15 0.96 -1.91 60.91
CA LEU A 15 -0.17 -1.75 61.84
C LEU A 15 -1.45 -2.27 61.18
N SER A 16 -1.65 -3.58 61.19
CA SER A 16 -3.00 -4.17 61.20
C SER A 16 -2.92 -5.68 61.47
N LEU A 17 -2.61 -6.01 62.72
CA LEU A 17 -2.83 -7.36 63.32
C LEU A 17 -3.18 -7.10 64.79
N ALA A 18 -4.47 -7.14 65.09
CA ALA A 18 -5.03 -7.62 66.37
C ALA A 18 -6.49 -7.20 66.53
N ALA A 19 -7.38 -8.18 66.35
CA ALA A 19 -8.58 -8.34 67.18
C ALA A 19 -9.25 -9.68 66.81
N CYS A 20 -8.82 -10.73 67.44
CA CYS A 20 -9.65 -11.92 67.71
C CYS A 20 -10.49 -11.67 68.95
N GLY A 21 -11.84 -11.87 68.86
CA GLY A 21 -12.72 -11.91 70.00
C GLY A 21 -14.03 -12.57 69.61
N GLY A 22 -14.26 -13.79 70.10
CA GLY A 22 -15.31 -14.72 69.70
C GLY A 22 -16.73 -14.34 70.17
N GLY A 23 -17.71 -14.94 69.48
CA GLY A 23 -19.12 -14.93 69.79
C GLY A 23 -19.89 -15.82 68.85
N LYS A 24 -20.22 -17.03 69.27
CA LYS A 24 -21.14 -17.94 68.58
C LYS A 24 -22.52 -17.33 68.49
N LYS A 25 -23.14 -17.27 67.32
CA LYS A 25 -24.61 -17.31 67.17
C LYS A 25 -24.96 -17.99 65.84
N GLU A 26 -25.99 -18.78 65.94
CA GLU A 26 -26.64 -19.76 65.08
C GLU A 26 -26.79 -19.36 63.59
N GLU A 27 -26.62 -20.37 62.74
CA GLU A 27 -26.91 -20.41 61.30
C GLU A 27 -28.41 -20.31 61.03
N LYS A 28 -28.75 -19.38 60.10
CA LYS A 28 -29.99 -19.38 59.36
C LYS A 28 -29.61 -19.54 57.86
N PRO A 29 -30.30 -20.35 57.08
CA PRO A 29 -29.91 -20.62 55.67
C PRO A 29 -29.97 -19.31 54.87
N ALA A 30 -28.87 -18.99 54.19
CA ALA A 30 -28.80 -17.88 53.28
C ALA A 30 -29.51 -18.23 51.97
N ASP A 31 -30.43 -17.37 51.61
CA ASP A 31 -31.12 -17.29 50.32
C ASP A 31 -30.09 -17.03 49.22
N THR A 32 -29.87 -18.01 48.33
CA THR A 32 -28.96 -17.92 47.21
C THR A 32 -29.67 -17.26 46.03
N ASN A 33 -29.79 -15.93 46.05
CA ASN A 33 -30.11 -15.15 44.86
C ASN A 33 -29.50 -13.72 44.99
N ALA A 34 -28.18 -13.66 45.05
CA ALA A 34 -27.48 -12.45 44.66
C ALA A 34 -27.24 -12.51 43.14
N PRO A 35 -27.62 -11.47 42.38
CA PRO A 35 -27.21 -11.41 40.98
C PRO A 35 -25.68 -11.43 40.92
N ALA A 36 -25.12 -12.33 40.10
CA ALA A 36 -23.72 -12.28 39.76
C ALA A 36 -23.42 -10.90 39.24
N THR A 37 -22.56 -10.16 39.92
CA THR A 37 -22.01 -8.93 39.40
C THR A 37 -21.18 -9.34 38.19
N GLU A 38 -21.74 -9.18 37.01
CA GLU A 38 -20.96 -9.34 35.77
C GLU A 38 -19.78 -8.37 35.89
N THR A 39 -18.59 -8.95 35.95
CA THR A 39 -17.35 -8.16 35.75
C THR A 39 -17.51 -7.49 34.40
N PRO A 40 -17.39 -6.16 34.28
CA PRO A 40 -17.45 -5.51 32.97
C PRO A 40 -16.49 -6.25 32.06
N ALA A 41 -16.98 -6.70 30.90
CA ALA A 41 -16.13 -7.30 29.89
C ALA A 41 -14.96 -6.33 29.64
N ALA A 42 -13.73 -6.86 29.63
CA ALA A 42 -12.56 -6.03 29.36
C ALA A 42 -12.78 -5.31 28.04
N THR A 43 -12.68 -3.99 28.05
CA THR A 43 -12.79 -3.18 26.84
C THR A 43 -11.59 -3.55 25.95
N GLY A 44 -11.85 -4.11 24.77
CA GLY A 44 -10.80 -4.43 23.81
C GLY A 44 -10.10 -3.18 23.31
N LYS A 45 -8.98 -3.35 22.64
CA LYS A 45 -8.20 -2.27 21.99
C LYS A 45 -7.91 -2.66 20.55
N VAL A 46 -7.62 -1.67 19.73
CA VAL A 46 -7.21 -1.84 18.35
C VAL A 46 -5.74 -1.43 18.20
N TYR A 47 -4.95 -2.28 17.57
CA TYR A 47 -3.62 -1.93 17.10
C TYR A 47 -3.56 -2.13 15.60
N TYR A 48 -3.61 -1.03 14.83
CA TYR A 48 -3.51 -1.04 13.38
C TYR A 48 -2.08 -0.79 12.93
N LEU A 49 -1.48 -1.77 12.24
CA LEU A 49 -0.24 -1.57 11.50
C LEU A 49 -0.59 -1.12 10.09
N ASN A 50 -0.47 0.19 9.86
CA ASN A 50 -0.80 0.83 8.60
C ASN A 50 0.32 0.66 7.56
N PHE A 51 -0.08 0.28 6.36
CA PHE A 51 0.79 0.10 5.20
C PHE A 51 1.09 1.41 4.44
N LYS A 52 0.20 2.41 4.55
CA LYS A 52 0.19 3.62 3.72
C LYS A 52 0.80 4.81 4.44
N PRO A 53 2.10 5.13 4.23
CA PRO A 53 2.75 6.28 4.88
C PRO A 53 2.06 7.60 4.58
N GLU A 54 1.56 7.77 3.36
CA GLU A 54 0.87 8.98 2.90
C GLU A 54 -0.44 9.24 3.64
N ALA A 55 -1.07 8.20 4.20
CA ALA A 55 -2.32 8.30 4.96
C ALA A 55 -2.11 8.29 6.48
N ASP A 56 -0.87 8.35 6.98
CA ASP A 56 -0.58 8.24 8.43
C ASP A 56 -1.37 9.24 9.26
N GLN A 57 -1.30 10.52 8.93
CA GLN A 57 -1.97 11.57 9.70
C GLN A 57 -3.50 11.38 9.71
N ALA A 58 -4.07 10.98 8.57
CA ALA A 58 -5.51 10.73 8.46
C ALA A 58 -5.95 9.55 9.34
N TRP A 59 -5.17 8.47 9.39
CA TRP A 59 -5.42 7.34 10.29
C TRP A 59 -5.24 7.73 11.76
N GLN A 60 -4.24 8.53 12.12
CA GLN A 60 -4.04 9.02 13.48
C GLN A 60 -5.22 9.87 13.96
N ASP A 61 -5.76 10.74 13.10
CA ASP A 61 -6.88 11.60 13.45
C ASP A 61 -8.18 10.79 13.55
N LEU A 62 -8.40 9.83 12.67
CA LEU A 62 -9.55 8.92 12.70
C LEU A 62 -9.54 8.05 13.99
N ALA A 63 -8.37 7.53 14.36
CA ALA A 63 -8.16 6.76 15.59
C ALA A 63 -8.51 7.57 16.85
N LYS A 64 -8.06 8.82 16.91
CA LYS A 64 -8.41 9.75 18.03
C LYS A 64 -9.91 10.00 18.10
N SER A 65 -10.55 10.22 16.95
CA SER A 65 -11.98 10.47 16.87
C SER A 65 -12.79 9.26 17.33
N TYR A 66 -12.47 8.07 16.85
CA TYR A 66 -13.11 6.83 17.28
C TYR A 66 -12.94 6.58 18.77
N THR A 67 -11.72 6.76 19.30
CA THR A 67 -11.44 6.62 20.74
C THR A 67 -12.25 7.60 21.57
N ALA A 68 -12.38 8.86 21.12
CA ALA A 68 -13.19 9.88 21.82
C ALA A 68 -14.68 9.55 21.83
N GLN A 69 -15.20 8.91 20.77
CA GLN A 69 -16.60 8.55 20.64
C GLN A 69 -16.96 7.26 21.41
N THR A 70 -16.08 6.29 21.44
CA THR A 70 -16.38 4.93 21.93
C THR A 70 -15.69 4.57 23.25
N GLY A 71 -14.62 5.26 23.60
CA GLY A 71 -13.74 4.89 24.70
C GLY A 71 -12.78 3.73 24.39
N VAL A 72 -12.84 3.13 23.17
CA VAL A 72 -11.93 2.06 22.72
C VAL A 72 -10.63 2.69 22.24
N GLU A 73 -9.51 2.28 22.81
CA GLU A 73 -8.18 2.73 22.39
C GLU A 73 -7.86 2.21 20.98
N VAL A 74 -7.45 3.10 20.09
CA VAL A 74 -6.94 2.75 18.76
C VAL A 74 -5.52 3.31 18.62
N LYS A 75 -4.56 2.39 18.52
CA LYS A 75 -3.15 2.68 18.23
C LYS A 75 -2.90 2.44 16.75
N VAL A 76 -2.36 3.45 16.06
CA VAL A 76 -1.87 3.32 14.67
C VAL A 76 -0.36 3.41 14.67
N VAL A 77 0.29 2.46 14.03
CA VAL A 77 1.73 2.50 13.70
C VAL A 77 1.84 2.36 12.20
N THR A 78 2.57 3.26 11.57
CA THR A 78 2.74 3.27 10.11
C THR A 78 4.15 2.79 9.77
N ALA A 79 4.24 1.80 8.88
CA ALA A 79 5.52 1.35 8.34
C ALA A 79 6.07 2.38 7.35
N ALA A 80 7.40 2.52 7.28
CA ALA A 80 8.03 3.32 6.24
C ALA A 80 7.82 2.69 4.85
N SER A 81 7.88 3.51 3.81
CA SER A 81 7.74 3.05 2.42
C SER A 81 8.79 1.96 2.11
N GLY A 82 8.34 0.84 1.56
CA GLY A 82 9.19 -0.31 1.25
C GLY A 82 9.56 -1.22 2.43
N GLU A 83 9.15 -0.88 3.67
CA GLU A 83 9.57 -1.58 4.90
C GLU A 83 8.42 -2.32 5.60
N TYR A 84 7.29 -2.51 4.92
CA TYR A 84 6.11 -3.07 5.58
C TYR A 84 6.33 -4.50 6.10
N ASN A 85 6.84 -5.41 5.28
CA ASN A 85 7.04 -6.82 5.65
C ASN A 85 8.05 -6.97 6.80
N THR A 86 9.14 -6.21 6.77
CA THR A 86 10.13 -6.15 7.86
C THR A 86 9.49 -5.65 9.15
N THR A 87 8.70 -4.59 9.07
CA THR A 87 7.98 -4.00 10.20
C THR A 87 6.93 -4.97 10.75
N LEU A 88 6.12 -5.59 9.88
CA LEU A 88 5.10 -6.56 10.28
C LEU A 88 5.71 -7.75 11.03
N THR A 89 6.80 -8.31 10.52
CA THR A 89 7.52 -9.41 11.16
C THR A 89 8.00 -9.01 12.57
N ALA A 90 8.57 -7.80 12.70
CA ALA A 90 9.04 -7.30 13.98
C ALA A 90 7.89 -7.02 14.97
N GLU A 91 6.76 -6.47 14.50
CA GLU A 91 5.61 -6.15 15.35
C GLU A 91 4.83 -7.41 15.76
N MET A 92 4.69 -8.41 14.88
CA MET A 92 4.03 -9.69 15.20
C MET A 92 4.81 -10.51 16.23
N GLY A 93 6.12 -10.30 16.36
CA GLY A 93 6.95 -10.93 17.39
C GLY A 93 6.82 -10.33 18.79
N LYS A 94 6.08 -9.22 18.98
CA LYS A 94 5.92 -8.54 20.26
C LYS A 94 4.79 -9.12 21.09
N SER A 95 4.82 -8.88 22.41
CA SER A 95 3.72 -9.25 23.32
C SER A 95 2.41 -8.53 23.01
N GLU A 96 2.49 -7.33 22.39
CA GLU A 96 1.38 -6.57 21.87
C GLU A 96 1.54 -6.49 20.34
N ALA A 97 1.06 -7.51 19.66
CA ALA A 97 1.07 -7.58 18.20
C ALA A 97 -0.10 -6.79 17.59
N PRO A 98 0.00 -6.35 16.31
CA PRO A 98 -1.12 -5.76 15.60
C PRO A 98 -2.36 -6.65 15.61
N THR A 99 -3.54 -6.04 15.89
CA THR A 99 -4.84 -6.71 15.79
C THR A 99 -5.45 -6.54 14.39
N LEU A 100 -5.06 -5.46 13.71
CA LEU A 100 -5.40 -5.15 12.32
C LEU A 100 -4.10 -4.92 11.54
N PHE A 101 -3.93 -5.63 10.43
CA PHE A 101 -2.74 -5.52 9.59
C PHE A 101 -3.10 -5.76 8.11
N GLN A 102 -2.17 -5.47 7.21
CA GLN A 102 -2.35 -5.75 5.80
C GLN A 102 -1.85 -7.15 5.45
N CYS A 103 -2.70 -7.87 4.70
CA CYS A 103 -2.37 -9.08 3.98
C CYS A 103 -2.85 -8.88 2.54
N GLY A 104 -1.98 -8.38 1.65
CA GLY A 104 -2.39 -7.74 0.39
C GLY A 104 -2.28 -8.60 -0.86
N ASN A 105 -1.64 -9.77 -0.80
CA ASN A 105 -1.45 -10.65 -1.95
C ASN A 105 -1.30 -12.12 -1.53
N ALA A 106 -1.17 -13.01 -2.51
CA ALA A 106 -1.05 -14.44 -2.27
C ALA A 106 0.19 -14.81 -1.43
N GLN A 107 1.32 -14.11 -1.61
CA GLN A 107 2.52 -14.33 -0.80
C GLN A 107 2.28 -13.98 0.66
N ALA A 108 1.67 -12.82 0.91
CA ALA A 108 1.33 -12.41 2.27
C ALA A 108 0.37 -13.41 2.95
N LEU A 109 -0.51 -14.02 2.18
CA LEU A 109 -1.41 -15.07 2.71
C LEU A 109 -0.65 -16.36 3.03
N LEU A 110 0.34 -16.77 2.25
CA LEU A 110 1.23 -17.88 2.58
C LEU A 110 2.01 -17.63 3.87
N ASP A 111 2.52 -16.40 4.04
CA ASP A 111 3.35 -16.05 5.20
C ASP A 111 2.52 -15.84 6.47
N TRP A 112 1.32 -15.30 6.35
CA TRP A 112 0.52 -14.80 7.49
C TRP A 112 -0.88 -15.39 7.59
N GLY A 113 -1.30 -16.32 6.71
CA GLY A 113 -2.65 -16.89 6.68
C GLY A 113 -3.08 -17.52 8.00
N ASP A 114 -2.15 -18.12 8.76
CA ASP A 114 -2.39 -18.66 10.10
C ASP A 114 -2.75 -17.60 11.15
N TYR A 115 -2.41 -16.34 10.88
CA TYR A 115 -2.78 -15.18 11.70
C TYR A 115 -4.06 -14.51 11.20
N CYS A 116 -4.49 -14.78 9.97
CA CYS A 116 -5.67 -14.16 9.38
C CYS A 116 -6.95 -14.86 9.88
N MET A 117 -7.80 -14.13 10.58
CA MET A 117 -9.12 -14.58 10.99
C MET A 117 -10.00 -14.83 9.76
N ASP A 118 -10.90 -15.82 9.81
CA ASP A 118 -11.99 -15.93 8.85
C ASP A 118 -13.01 -14.81 9.11
N LEU A 119 -13.13 -13.90 8.15
CA LEU A 119 -14.02 -12.74 8.21
C LEU A 119 -15.42 -13.02 7.65
N THR A 120 -15.68 -14.25 7.18
CA THR A 120 -16.98 -14.65 6.64
C THR A 120 -18.10 -14.42 7.67
N GLY A 121 -19.17 -13.73 7.26
CA GLY A 121 -20.31 -13.40 8.11
C GLY A 121 -20.07 -12.25 9.11
N THR A 122 -18.95 -11.54 9.04
CA THR A 122 -18.74 -10.33 9.83
C THR A 122 -19.54 -9.15 9.27
N LYS A 123 -19.93 -8.21 10.14
CA LYS A 123 -20.70 -7.02 9.73
C LYS A 123 -19.95 -6.17 8.70
N VAL A 124 -18.62 -6.07 8.81
CA VAL A 124 -17.81 -5.30 7.86
C VAL A 124 -17.83 -5.93 6.47
N LEU A 125 -17.80 -7.26 6.37
CA LEU A 125 -17.92 -7.96 5.10
C LEU A 125 -19.31 -7.79 4.48
N ASP A 126 -20.36 -7.79 5.30
CA ASP A 126 -21.75 -7.58 4.85
C ASP A 126 -21.96 -6.19 4.22
N GLU A 127 -21.11 -5.20 4.53
CA GLU A 127 -21.19 -3.85 3.92
C GLU A 127 -20.51 -3.78 2.55
N MET A 128 -19.79 -4.80 2.10
CA MET A 128 -19.16 -4.77 0.78
C MET A 128 -20.18 -4.83 -0.36
N THR A 129 -19.87 -4.15 -1.46
CA THR A 129 -20.62 -4.16 -2.73
C THR A 129 -20.05 -5.18 -3.73
N THR A 130 -18.80 -5.58 -3.56
CA THR A 130 -18.12 -6.64 -4.32
C THR A 130 -17.07 -7.31 -3.42
N GLY A 131 -16.82 -8.58 -3.63
CA GLY A 131 -15.73 -9.35 -2.98
C GLY A 131 -14.53 -9.58 -3.89
N ASP A 132 -14.46 -8.95 -5.07
CA ASP A 132 -13.45 -9.23 -6.09
C ASP A 132 -12.02 -8.92 -5.63
N PHE A 133 -11.88 -8.07 -4.61
CA PHE A 133 -10.58 -7.67 -4.04
C PHE A 133 -10.22 -8.41 -2.75
N ASN A 134 -11.06 -9.34 -2.29
CA ASN A 134 -10.80 -10.09 -1.07
C ASN A 134 -9.79 -11.21 -1.31
N LEU A 135 -8.97 -11.50 -0.31
CA LEU A 135 -8.17 -12.73 -0.32
C LEU A 135 -8.96 -13.85 0.34
N VAL A 136 -9.12 -14.94 -0.40
CA VAL A 136 -9.89 -16.11 0.01
C VAL A 136 -8.98 -17.34 0.01
N GLU A 137 -9.02 -18.11 1.09
CA GLU A 137 -8.32 -19.38 1.24
C GLU A 137 -9.30 -20.44 1.77
N ASP A 138 -9.40 -21.57 1.10
CA ASP A 138 -10.31 -22.68 1.44
C ASP A 138 -11.77 -22.24 1.66
N GLY A 139 -12.22 -21.22 0.94
CA GLY A 139 -13.56 -20.65 1.02
C GLY A 139 -13.77 -19.65 2.17
N ALA A 140 -12.77 -19.41 3.01
CA ALA A 140 -12.77 -18.40 4.06
C ALA A 140 -12.22 -17.06 3.54
N VAL A 141 -12.86 -15.94 3.89
CA VAL A 141 -12.34 -14.61 3.59
C VAL A 141 -11.27 -14.25 4.62
N LYS A 142 -10.02 -14.29 4.23
CA LYS A 142 -8.85 -14.04 5.10
C LYS A 142 -8.47 -12.58 5.20
N ALA A 143 -8.71 -11.80 4.13
CA ALA A 143 -8.51 -10.36 4.15
C ALA A 143 -9.54 -9.66 3.26
N ILE A 144 -9.96 -8.46 3.68
CA ILE A 144 -10.94 -7.63 2.98
C ILE A 144 -10.22 -6.56 2.20
N GLY A 145 -10.37 -6.56 0.88
CA GLY A 145 -9.90 -5.48 0.01
C GLY A 145 -10.70 -4.22 0.24
N TYR A 146 -10.13 -3.25 0.97
CA TYR A 146 -10.88 -2.06 1.40
C TYR A 146 -10.86 -0.90 0.40
N CYS A 147 -9.96 -0.92 -0.58
CA CYS A 147 -9.96 -0.01 -1.72
C CYS A 147 -9.30 -0.68 -2.92
N TYR A 148 -9.54 -0.16 -4.11
CA TYR A 148 -8.70 -0.47 -5.27
C TYR A 148 -7.91 0.77 -5.66
N GLU A 149 -6.81 0.56 -6.36
CA GLU A 149 -5.92 1.62 -6.80
C GLU A 149 -5.61 1.48 -8.28
N ALA A 150 -5.17 2.57 -8.87
CA ALA A 150 -4.63 2.54 -10.22
C ALA A 150 -3.26 3.22 -10.23
N PHE A 151 -2.36 2.72 -11.08
CA PHE A 151 -1.13 3.41 -11.40
C PHE A 151 -0.95 3.54 -12.92
N GLY A 152 -0.18 4.54 -13.28
CA GLY A 152 0.09 4.91 -14.65
C GLY A 152 1.21 5.94 -14.69
N ILE A 153 1.11 6.87 -15.61
CA ILE A 153 1.94 8.06 -15.68
C ILE A 153 1.08 9.26 -15.32
N ILE A 154 1.37 9.90 -14.18
CA ILE A 154 0.75 11.15 -13.78
C ILE A 154 1.31 12.25 -14.66
N VAL A 155 0.44 13.11 -15.19
CA VAL A 155 0.78 14.18 -16.14
C VAL A 155 0.39 15.54 -15.56
N ASN A 156 1.33 16.47 -15.58
CA ASN A 156 1.04 17.89 -15.40
C ASN A 156 0.65 18.51 -16.75
N LYS A 157 -0.66 18.63 -16.99
CA LYS A 157 -1.21 19.15 -18.27
C LYS A 157 -0.82 20.58 -18.55
N ALA A 158 -0.60 21.40 -17.51
CA ALA A 158 -0.18 22.79 -17.70
C ALA A 158 1.23 22.85 -18.29
N LEU A 159 2.18 22.05 -17.76
CA LEU A 159 3.53 21.96 -18.30
C LEU A 159 3.56 21.28 -19.67
N LEU A 160 2.76 20.24 -19.87
CA LEU A 160 2.63 19.56 -21.17
C LEU A 160 2.19 20.58 -22.25
N LYS A 161 1.20 21.40 -21.94
CA LYS A 161 0.71 22.47 -22.83
C LYS A 161 1.75 23.57 -23.06
N GLU A 162 2.49 23.95 -22.04
CA GLU A 162 3.60 24.91 -22.16
C GLU A 162 4.70 24.39 -23.10
N ALA A 163 4.94 23.07 -23.07
CA ALA A 163 5.83 22.39 -24.01
C ALA A 163 5.26 22.30 -25.44
N GLY A 164 3.98 22.61 -25.64
CA GLY A 164 3.31 22.65 -26.96
C GLY A 164 2.54 21.36 -27.29
N TYR A 165 2.22 20.53 -26.29
CA TYR A 165 1.51 19.25 -26.46
C TYR A 165 0.21 19.20 -25.68
N GLU A 166 -0.66 18.28 -26.08
CA GLU A 166 -1.91 17.92 -25.38
C GLU A 166 -1.92 16.41 -25.05
N LEU A 167 -2.74 15.97 -24.10
CA LEU A 167 -2.84 14.54 -23.76
C LEU A 167 -3.20 13.65 -24.97
N SER A 168 -3.98 14.18 -25.92
CA SER A 168 -4.37 13.47 -27.13
C SER A 168 -3.20 13.16 -28.08
N ASP A 169 -2.04 13.79 -27.91
CA ASP A 169 -0.86 13.53 -28.70
C ASP A 169 -0.12 12.27 -28.21
N ILE A 170 -0.49 11.74 -27.03
CA ILE A 170 0.14 10.59 -26.40
C ILE A 170 -0.85 9.42 -26.41
N THR A 171 -0.65 8.45 -27.31
CA THR A 171 -1.57 7.33 -27.53
C THR A 171 -0.91 5.94 -27.52
N ASN A 172 0.41 5.90 -27.54
CA ASN A 172 1.25 4.71 -27.52
C ASN A 172 2.69 5.07 -27.14
N PHE A 173 3.58 4.08 -27.08
CA PHE A 173 4.97 4.29 -26.71
C PHE A 173 5.71 5.25 -27.66
N GLU A 174 5.54 5.12 -28.97
CA GLU A 174 6.25 5.95 -29.93
C GLU A 174 5.89 7.45 -29.79
N THR A 175 4.62 7.74 -29.54
CA THR A 175 4.17 9.12 -29.34
C THR A 175 4.60 9.67 -27.98
N LEU A 176 4.54 8.84 -26.91
CA LEU A 176 5.08 9.22 -25.60
C LEU A 176 6.57 9.51 -25.68
N LYS A 177 7.33 8.65 -26.37
CA LYS A 177 8.77 8.80 -26.57
C LYS A 177 9.10 10.10 -27.30
N ALA A 178 8.42 10.37 -28.42
CA ALA A 178 8.65 11.60 -29.19
C ALA A 178 8.41 12.86 -28.34
N VAL A 179 7.34 12.90 -27.54
CA VAL A 179 7.01 14.00 -26.64
C VAL A 179 8.07 14.14 -25.53
N ALA A 180 8.45 13.04 -24.90
CA ALA A 180 9.41 13.07 -23.80
C ALA A 180 10.82 13.48 -24.25
N GLU A 181 11.30 12.96 -25.38
CA GLU A 181 12.60 13.31 -25.97
C GLU A 181 12.66 14.79 -26.39
N ASP A 182 11.58 15.34 -26.97
CA ASP A 182 11.52 16.75 -27.33
C ASP A 182 11.52 17.67 -26.10
N ILE A 183 10.75 17.33 -25.06
CA ILE A 183 10.73 18.10 -23.81
C ILE A 183 12.11 18.07 -23.15
N HIS A 184 12.73 16.90 -23.05
CA HIS A 184 14.07 16.74 -22.47
C HIS A 184 15.11 17.58 -23.24
N ALA A 185 15.10 17.52 -24.56
CA ALA A 185 16.02 18.29 -25.40
C ALA A 185 15.88 19.82 -25.21
N ARG A 186 14.68 20.28 -24.84
CA ARG A 186 14.37 21.69 -24.58
C ARG A 186 14.31 22.05 -23.09
N SER A 187 14.68 21.14 -22.19
CA SER A 187 14.52 21.33 -20.73
C SER A 187 15.20 22.61 -20.21
N GLY A 188 16.35 22.97 -20.79
CA GLY A 188 17.04 24.21 -20.44
C GLY A 188 16.29 25.49 -20.85
N GLU A 189 15.47 25.45 -21.92
CA GLU A 189 14.60 26.54 -22.37
C GLU A 189 13.30 26.55 -21.55
N LEU A 190 12.69 25.38 -21.34
CA LEU A 190 11.41 25.22 -20.65
C LEU A 190 11.51 25.43 -19.15
N GLY A 191 12.67 25.14 -18.55
CA GLY A 191 12.87 25.20 -17.09
C GLY A 191 12.32 23.98 -16.33
N PHE A 192 11.86 22.95 -17.05
CA PHE A 192 11.42 21.66 -16.55
C PHE A 192 11.80 20.54 -17.53
N ASP A 193 11.78 19.29 -17.06
CA ASP A 193 12.15 18.13 -17.86
C ASP A 193 10.92 17.23 -18.15
N ALA A 194 11.11 16.16 -18.93
CA ALA A 194 10.04 15.23 -19.25
C ALA A 194 9.63 14.44 -18.02
N PHE A 195 10.52 13.64 -17.45
CA PHE A 195 10.21 12.79 -16.29
C PHE A 195 10.79 13.33 -14.99
N SER A 196 10.08 13.16 -13.89
CA SER A 196 10.66 13.26 -12.56
C SER A 196 11.70 12.15 -12.36
N SER A 197 12.67 12.42 -11.50
CA SER A 197 13.77 11.50 -11.26
C SER A 197 13.31 10.11 -10.85
N SER A 198 14.06 9.13 -11.28
CA SER A 198 13.90 7.76 -10.82
C SER A 198 14.75 7.53 -9.58
N GLY A 199 14.20 6.87 -8.57
CA GLY A 199 14.91 6.45 -7.39
C GLY A 199 14.96 4.94 -7.30
N LEU A 200 16.15 4.39 -7.06
CA LEU A 200 16.34 2.95 -6.84
C LEU A 200 16.68 2.61 -5.39
N ASP A 201 16.49 3.53 -4.47
CA ASP A 201 16.53 3.25 -3.04
C ASP A 201 15.29 2.46 -2.58
N GLY A 202 15.31 1.94 -1.35
CA GLY A 202 14.23 1.13 -0.81
C GLY A 202 12.87 1.83 -0.77
N SER A 203 12.84 3.17 -0.68
CA SER A 203 11.60 3.96 -0.64
C SER A 203 10.94 4.15 -2.01
N SER A 204 11.64 3.88 -3.12
CA SER A 204 11.22 4.25 -4.46
C SER A 204 11.35 3.14 -5.51
N SER A 205 12.23 2.17 -5.31
CA SER A 205 12.55 1.13 -6.30
C SER A 205 11.34 0.26 -6.70
N TRP A 206 10.33 0.15 -5.86
CA TRP A 206 9.10 -0.57 -6.15
C TRP A 206 8.33 -0.01 -7.36
N ARG A 207 8.47 1.27 -7.68
CA ARG A 207 7.88 1.86 -8.88
C ARG A 207 8.43 1.22 -10.17
N PHE A 208 9.66 0.77 -10.15
CA PHE A 208 10.35 0.19 -11.30
C PHE A 208 10.32 -1.33 -11.30
N SER A 209 10.58 -1.95 -10.14
CA SER A 209 10.56 -3.40 -9.97
C SER A 209 9.17 -3.99 -9.72
N GLY A 210 8.17 -3.15 -9.52
CA GLY A 210 6.75 -3.50 -9.42
C GLY A 210 5.95 -2.92 -10.58
N HIS A 211 5.77 -1.59 -10.63
CA HIS A 211 4.90 -0.95 -11.62
C HIS A 211 5.39 -1.10 -13.05
N LEU A 212 6.65 -0.74 -13.35
CA LEU A 212 7.15 -0.92 -14.71
C LEU A 212 7.35 -2.39 -15.04
N ALA A 213 7.82 -3.20 -14.08
CA ALA A 213 7.95 -4.64 -14.24
C ALA A 213 6.60 -5.35 -14.42
N ASN A 214 5.50 -4.75 -13.99
CA ASN A 214 4.15 -5.25 -14.25
C ASN A 214 3.86 -5.35 -15.76
N MET A 215 4.38 -4.45 -16.56
CA MET A 215 4.06 -4.41 -17.99
C MET A 215 4.52 -5.68 -18.72
N PRO A 216 5.81 -6.12 -18.66
CA PRO A 216 6.23 -7.37 -19.29
C PRO A 216 5.51 -8.59 -18.70
N LEU A 217 5.26 -8.63 -17.38
CA LEU A 217 4.54 -9.73 -16.76
C LEU A 217 3.09 -9.80 -17.24
N TYR A 218 2.39 -8.66 -17.28
CA TYR A 218 0.98 -8.59 -17.70
C TYR A 218 0.81 -9.07 -19.14
N TYR A 219 1.64 -8.59 -20.08
CA TYR A 219 1.52 -8.98 -21.47
C TYR A 219 1.86 -10.45 -21.69
N GLU A 220 2.88 -10.98 -21.02
CA GLU A 220 3.20 -12.41 -21.07
C GLU A 220 2.06 -13.25 -20.48
N PHE A 221 1.55 -12.90 -19.30
CA PHE A 221 0.47 -13.64 -18.64
C PHE A 221 -0.83 -13.60 -19.43
N ARG A 222 -1.15 -12.45 -20.04
CA ARG A 222 -2.31 -12.31 -20.93
C ARG A 222 -2.21 -13.28 -22.13
N ASP A 223 -1.07 -13.30 -22.79
CA ASP A 223 -0.87 -14.07 -24.00
C ASP A 223 -0.81 -15.58 -23.71
N ASP A 224 -0.23 -15.96 -22.57
CA ASP A 224 -0.11 -17.36 -22.14
C ASP A 224 -1.32 -17.85 -21.31
N GLY A 225 -2.28 -16.97 -21.00
CA GLY A 225 -3.47 -17.30 -20.22
C GLY A 225 -3.17 -17.67 -18.76
N VAL A 226 -2.15 -17.05 -18.17
CA VAL A 226 -1.73 -17.29 -16.77
C VAL A 226 -2.72 -16.64 -15.82
N THR A 227 -3.27 -17.43 -14.88
CA THR A 227 -4.22 -16.98 -13.86
C THR A 227 -3.76 -17.23 -12.43
N GLU A 228 -2.68 -17.97 -12.27
CA GLU A 228 -2.07 -18.31 -10.97
C GLU A 228 -0.57 -18.09 -11.04
N GLN A 229 0.13 -18.13 -9.91
CA GLN A 229 1.58 -17.95 -9.85
C GLN A 229 2.29 -19.04 -10.67
N PRO A 230 2.99 -18.71 -11.79
CA PRO A 230 3.70 -19.70 -12.58
C PRO A 230 5.07 -20.01 -11.98
N ALA A 231 5.53 -21.26 -12.13
CA ALA A 231 6.85 -21.67 -11.65
C ALA A 231 8.00 -20.99 -12.41
N THR A 232 7.76 -20.61 -13.66
CA THR A 232 8.73 -19.95 -14.55
C THR A 232 8.02 -18.95 -15.43
N ILE A 233 8.75 -17.93 -15.86
CA ILE A 233 8.36 -16.97 -16.88
C ILE A 233 9.37 -16.99 -18.02
N THR A 234 8.97 -16.53 -19.20
CA THR A 234 9.83 -16.57 -20.39
C THR A 234 10.59 -15.27 -20.62
N GLY A 235 10.06 -14.15 -20.10
CA GLY A 235 10.60 -12.83 -20.34
C GLY A 235 10.34 -12.31 -21.75
N ALA A 236 9.26 -12.78 -22.41
CA ALA A 236 8.93 -12.44 -23.80
C ALA A 236 8.85 -10.93 -24.06
N TYR A 237 8.46 -10.16 -23.04
CA TYR A 237 8.27 -8.71 -23.12
C TYR A 237 9.36 -7.88 -22.42
N LEU A 238 10.54 -8.45 -22.14
CA LEU A 238 11.62 -7.71 -21.45
C LEU A 238 12.29 -6.64 -22.33
N ASP A 239 12.20 -6.72 -23.66
CA ASP A 239 12.62 -5.62 -24.53
C ASP A 239 11.65 -4.43 -24.46
N ASN A 240 10.35 -4.69 -24.22
CA ASN A 240 9.36 -3.65 -23.92
C ASN A 240 9.59 -2.99 -22.55
N PHE A 241 10.01 -3.78 -21.56
CA PHE A 241 10.44 -3.25 -20.26
C PHE A 241 11.67 -2.33 -20.41
N ARG A 242 12.63 -2.72 -21.24
CA ARG A 242 13.78 -1.87 -21.56
C ARG A 242 13.36 -0.56 -22.20
N ASN A 243 12.42 -0.58 -23.15
CA ASN A 243 11.94 0.60 -23.84
C ASN A 243 11.46 1.68 -22.83
N ILE A 244 10.56 1.29 -21.92
CA ILE A 244 10.03 2.26 -20.95
C ILE A 244 11.06 2.63 -19.87
N TRP A 245 11.93 1.68 -19.48
CA TRP A 245 13.02 1.97 -18.55
C TRP A 245 13.99 3.00 -19.12
N ASP A 246 14.51 2.78 -20.31
CA ASP A 246 15.44 3.70 -20.97
C ASP A 246 14.79 5.07 -21.18
N LEU A 247 13.52 5.09 -21.60
CA LEU A 247 12.79 6.34 -21.80
C LEU A 247 12.75 7.21 -20.54
N TYR A 248 12.43 6.61 -19.39
CA TYR A 248 12.35 7.36 -18.12
C TYR A 248 13.72 7.82 -17.64
N ILE A 249 14.72 6.95 -17.74
CA ILE A 249 16.05 7.24 -17.23
C ILE A 249 16.79 8.26 -18.10
N ASP A 250 16.59 8.20 -19.40
CA ASP A 250 17.30 9.09 -20.36
C ASP A 250 16.65 10.47 -20.48
N ASN A 251 15.39 10.62 -20.07
CA ASN A 251 14.63 11.86 -20.21
C ASN A 251 14.15 12.41 -18.85
N ALA A 252 14.93 12.18 -17.79
CA ALA A 252 14.66 12.71 -16.46
C ALA A 252 15.61 13.85 -16.08
N SER A 253 15.18 14.69 -15.13
CA SER A 253 15.96 15.82 -14.62
C SER A 253 17.23 15.40 -13.88
N ALA A 254 17.21 14.25 -13.20
CA ALA A 254 18.37 13.72 -12.51
C ALA A 254 19.20 12.79 -13.39
N SER A 255 20.52 12.83 -13.20
CA SER A 255 21.43 11.96 -13.93
C SER A 255 21.33 10.51 -13.50
N LYS A 256 21.67 9.57 -14.40
CA LYS A 256 21.74 8.13 -14.11
C LYS A 256 22.59 7.80 -12.88
N SER A 257 23.63 8.58 -12.61
CA SER A 257 24.53 8.38 -11.46
C SER A 257 23.88 8.67 -10.09
N SER A 258 22.72 9.32 -10.06
CA SER A 258 21.97 9.60 -8.83
C SER A 258 20.91 8.56 -8.47
N LEU A 259 20.69 7.55 -9.32
CA LEU A 259 19.62 6.57 -9.14
C LEU A 259 19.65 5.84 -7.79
N THR A 260 20.84 5.44 -7.34
CA THR A 260 21.02 4.72 -6.07
C THR A 260 20.81 5.58 -4.82
N THR A 261 20.84 6.90 -4.97
CA THR A 261 20.66 7.86 -3.88
C THR A 261 19.38 8.68 -3.98
N ALA A 262 18.69 8.61 -5.13
CA ALA A 262 17.43 9.30 -5.31
C ALA A 262 16.31 8.56 -4.58
N THR A 263 15.54 9.30 -3.78
CA THR A 263 14.44 8.78 -2.96
C THR A 263 13.08 9.06 -3.61
N GLY A 264 12.03 8.38 -3.12
CA GLY A 264 10.65 8.66 -3.52
C GLY A 264 10.27 10.12 -3.27
N ASP A 265 10.69 10.70 -2.15
CA ASP A 265 10.42 12.11 -1.81
C ASP A 265 11.09 13.07 -2.79
N MET A 266 12.29 12.78 -3.27
CA MET A 266 12.96 13.60 -4.29
C MET A 266 12.15 13.60 -5.59
N SER A 267 11.73 12.43 -6.08
CA SER A 267 10.93 12.32 -7.31
C SER A 267 9.57 13.00 -7.19
N SER A 268 8.88 12.80 -6.06
CA SER A 268 7.61 13.47 -5.76
C SER A 268 7.79 14.99 -5.65
N GLY A 269 8.87 15.45 -5.00
CA GLY A 269 9.21 16.86 -4.86
C GLY A 269 9.43 17.56 -6.20
N GLU A 270 10.19 16.95 -7.12
CA GLU A 270 10.41 17.49 -8.46
C GLU A 270 9.09 17.70 -9.22
N PHE A 271 8.18 16.76 -9.18
CA PHE A 271 6.87 16.89 -9.82
C PHE A 271 6.02 17.97 -9.14
N LYS A 272 5.98 17.99 -7.80
CA LYS A 272 5.25 19.00 -7.01
C LYS A 272 5.74 20.42 -7.24
N GLU A 273 7.04 20.57 -7.49
CA GLU A 273 7.69 21.87 -7.79
C GLU A 273 7.56 22.29 -9.28
N GLY A 274 6.88 21.50 -10.10
CA GLY A 274 6.74 21.78 -11.53
C GLY A 274 8.05 21.64 -12.32
N LYS A 275 8.92 20.69 -11.91
CA LYS A 275 10.18 20.40 -12.60
C LYS A 275 10.09 19.26 -13.59
N ALA A 276 8.96 18.58 -13.66
CA ALA A 276 8.72 17.47 -14.59
C ALA A 276 7.27 17.46 -15.08
N VAL A 277 7.08 17.05 -16.34
CA VAL A 277 5.76 16.87 -16.96
C VAL A 277 5.14 15.56 -16.53
N PHE A 278 5.95 14.50 -16.45
CA PHE A 278 5.52 13.11 -16.23
C PHE A 278 6.08 12.57 -14.91
N TYR A 279 5.22 11.88 -14.15
CA TYR A 279 5.58 11.21 -12.91
C TYR A 279 4.92 9.82 -12.86
N GLN A 280 5.70 8.75 -13.00
CA GLN A 280 5.18 7.41 -12.88
C GLN A 280 4.86 7.12 -11.42
N ASN A 281 3.57 7.07 -11.10
CA ASN A 281 3.08 6.72 -9.77
C ASN A 281 1.58 6.39 -9.84
N GLY A 282 0.88 6.35 -8.70
CA GLY A 282 -0.49 5.90 -8.61
C GLY A 282 -1.46 6.91 -8.00
N THR A 283 -2.71 6.47 -7.88
CA THR A 283 -3.84 7.26 -7.38
C THR A 283 -3.63 7.80 -5.97
N TRP A 284 -2.79 7.17 -5.16
CA TRP A 284 -2.41 7.58 -3.79
C TRP A 284 -1.63 8.89 -3.72
N GLU A 285 -0.99 9.30 -4.81
CA GLU A 285 -0.25 10.58 -4.86
C GLU A 285 -1.20 11.80 -4.89
N TYR A 286 -2.45 11.63 -5.32
CA TYR A 286 -3.37 12.73 -5.58
C TYR A 286 -3.54 13.68 -4.39
N ALA A 287 -3.79 13.16 -3.21
CA ALA A 287 -3.98 13.98 -2.02
C ALA A 287 -2.76 14.86 -1.73
N GLY A 288 -1.55 14.28 -1.78
CA GLY A 288 -0.29 14.99 -1.58
C GLY A 288 0.04 15.99 -2.69
N LEU A 289 -0.41 15.75 -3.93
CA LEU A 289 -0.26 16.71 -5.03
C LEU A 289 -1.16 17.92 -4.84
N ILE A 290 -2.42 17.73 -4.42
CA ILE A 290 -3.36 18.82 -4.13
C ILE A 290 -2.89 19.63 -2.92
N GLU A 291 -2.41 18.98 -1.86
CA GLU A 291 -1.86 19.66 -0.68
C GLU A 291 -0.62 20.51 -1.04
N ALA A 292 0.20 20.05 -1.97
CA ALA A 292 1.34 20.81 -2.51
C ALA A 292 0.91 22.00 -3.39
N GLY A 293 -0.38 22.17 -3.68
CA GLY A 293 -0.94 23.30 -4.42
C GLY A 293 -1.12 23.06 -5.92
N LEU A 294 -0.94 21.84 -6.43
CA LEU A 294 -1.30 21.52 -7.81
C LEU A 294 -2.82 21.53 -7.95
N LYS A 295 -3.31 21.90 -9.12
CA LYS A 295 -4.74 21.97 -9.36
C LYS A 295 -5.24 20.68 -10.01
N ALA A 296 -6.40 20.21 -9.57
CA ALA A 296 -7.03 19.00 -10.11
C ALA A 296 -7.24 19.09 -11.63
N GLU A 297 -7.63 20.28 -12.14
CA GLU A 297 -7.81 20.50 -13.57
C GLU A 297 -6.50 20.40 -14.39
N ASP A 298 -5.34 20.56 -13.76
CA ASP A 298 -4.03 20.44 -14.41
C ASP A 298 -3.42 19.05 -14.29
N LEU A 299 -4.09 18.11 -13.60
CA LEU A 299 -3.63 16.76 -13.43
C LEU A 299 -4.40 15.76 -14.32
N ALA A 300 -3.72 14.73 -14.78
CA ALA A 300 -4.30 13.55 -15.42
C ALA A 300 -3.42 12.33 -15.17
N MET A 301 -3.95 11.14 -15.44
CA MET A 301 -3.19 9.89 -15.46
C MET A 301 -3.40 9.18 -16.79
N ILE A 302 -2.32 8.77 -17.44
CA ILE A 302 -2.33 8.02 -18.70
C ILE A 302 -1.74 6.62 -18.50
N PRO A 303 -2.04 5.66 -19.39
CA PRO A 303 -1.46 4.33 -19.35
C PRO A 303 0.08 4.34 -19.43
N ILE A 304 0.71 3.27 -18.93
CA ILE A 304 2.12 3.00 -19.16
C ILE A 304 2.24 2.33 -20.53
N TYR A 305 2.80 3.02 -21.49
CA TYR A 305 3.10 2.51 -22.81
C TYR A 305 4.53 1.99 -22.87
N CYS A 306 4.74 0.83 -23.47
CA CYS A 306 6.05 0.16 -23.54
C CYS A 306 6.38 -0.40 -24.92
N GLY A 307 5.54 -0.17 -25.94
CA GLY A 307 5.69 -0.67 -27.28
C GLY A 307 5.20 -2.12 -27.46
N ALA A 308 4.29 -2.58 -26.59
CA ALA A 308 3.65 -3.87 -26.76
C ALA A 308 2.50 -3.79 -27.78
N ASP A 309 2.27 -4.85 -28.54
CA ASP A 309 1.20 -4.92 -29.53
C ASP A 309 -0.17 -4.74 -28.88
N GLY A 310 -0.96 -3.77 -29.40
CA GLY A 310 -2.29 -3.46 -28.93
C GLY A 310 -2.34 -2.55 -27.68
N GLU A 311 -1.21 -1.99 -27.25
CA GLU A 311 -1.13 -1.10 -26.08
C GLU A 311 -1.92 0.19 -26.25
N GLU A 312 -2.21 0.62 -27.49
CA GLU A 312 -3.08 1.76 -27.76
C GLU A 312 -4.51 1.58 -27.21
N ASN A 313 -4.89 0.32 -26.89
CA ASN A 313 -6.13 -0.02 -26.24
C ASN A 313 -6.00 -0.32 -24.75
N ALA A 314 -4.82 -0.11 -24.17
CA ALA A 314 -4.62 -0.26 -22.74
C ALA A 314 -5.26 0.88 -21.96
N GLY A 315 -5.81 0.55 -20.81
CA GLY A 315 -6.17 1.46 -19.72
C GLY A 315 -5.08 1.54 -18.66
N LEU A 316 -5.43 2.06 -17.49
CA LEU A 316 -4.52 2.10 -16.35
C LEU A 316 -4.26 0.71 -15.77
N CYS A 317 -3.17 0.59 -15.03
CA CYS A 317 -2.86 -0.60 -14.24
C CYS A 317 -3.70 -0.57 -12.95
N CYS A 318 -4.74 -1.41 -12.85
CA CYS A 318 -5.66 -1.41 -11.71
C CYS A 318 -5.58 -2.70 -10.91
N GLY A 319 -5.64 -2.57 -9.59
CA GLY A 319 -5.59 -3.67 -8.65
C GLY A 319 -5.61 -3.18 -7.21
N THR A 320 -5.22 -4.03 -6.29
CA THR A 320 -5.02 -3.66 -4.88
C THR A 320 -4.03 -4.59 -4.19
N GLU A 321 -3.35 -4.05 -3.20
CA GLU A 321 -2.71 -4.77 -2.10
C GLU A 321 -3.29 -4.29 -0.75
N ASN A 322 -4.30 -3.41 -0.80
CA ASN A 322 -4.91 -2.80 0.39
C ASN A 322 -5.99 -3.71 0.96
N CYS A 323 -5.57 -4.78 1.64
CA CYS A 323 -6.47 -5.74 2.25
C CYS A 323 -6.25 -5.82 3.76
N TRP A 324 -7.30 -5.58 4.52
CA TRP A 324 -7.29 -5.72 5.97
C TRP A 324 -7.45 -7.16 6.41
N ALA A 325 -6.51 -7.64 7.22
CA ALA A 325 -6.61 -8.89 7.95
C ALA A 325 -6.70 -8.62 9.45
N VAL A 326 -7.53 -9.38 10.14
CA VAL A 326 -7.67 -9.34 11.61
C VAL A 326 -6.87 -10.47 12.22
N ASN A 327 -6.04 -10.16 13.22
CA ASN A 327 -5.16 -11.13 13.86
C ASN A 327 -5.95 -12.11 14.73
N ALA A 328 -6.11 -13.34 14.24
CA ALA A 328 -6.81 -14.44 14.93
C ALA A 328 -6.15 -14.87 16.26
N LYS A 329 -4.89 -14.45 16.51
CA LYS A 329 -4.18 -14.76 17.77
C LYS A 329 -4.41 -13.71 18.85
N SER A 330 -5.11 -12.60 18.53
CA SER A 330 -5.49 -11.57 19.50
C SER A 330 -6.56 -12.06 20.48
N SER A 331 -6.79 -11.33 21.57
CA SER A 331 -7.89 -11.66 22.48
C SER A 331 -9.26 -11.47 21.81
N GLU A 332 -10.28 -12.21 22.25
CA GLU A 332 -11.64 -12.05 21.71
C GLU A 332 -12.14 -10.60 21.82
N ALA A 333 -11.78 -9.90 22.92
CA ALA A 333 -12.13 -8.49 23.10
C ALA A 333 -11.44 -7.57 22.08
N ASP A 334 -10.16 -7.81 21.79
CA ASP A 334 -9.42 -7.02 20.81
C ASP A 334 -9.89 -7.31 19.38
N ILE A 335 -10.20 -8.57 19.07
CA ILE A 335 -10.80 -8.97 17.78
C ILE A 335 -12.13 -8.22 17.57
N GLN A 336 -13.02 -8.26 18.57
CA GLN A 336 -14.32 -7.58 18.46
C GLN A 336 -14.14 -6.08 18.32
N ALA A 337 -13.26 -5.46 19.12
CA ALA A 337 -12.95 -4.03 19.00
C ALA A 337 -12.41 -3.66 17.61
N THR A 338 -11.57 -4.53 17.03
CA THR A 338 -11.02 -4.34 15.69
C THR A 338 -12.10 -4.43 14.61
N LEU A 339 -12.98 -5.41 14.68
CA LEU A 339 -14.11 -5.56 13.75
C LEU A 339 -15.08 -4.37 13.86
N ASP A 340 -15.36 -3.90 15.08
CA ASP A 340 -16.22 -2.73 15.29
C ASP A 340 -15.57 -1.45 14.77
N PHE A 341 -14.26 -1.29 14.90
CA PHE A 341 -13.51 -0.19 14.30
C PHE A 341 -13.55 -0.23 12.78
N MET A 342 -13.25 -1.38 12.15
CA MET A 342 -13.35 -1.55 10.70
C MET A 342 -14.75 -1.21 10.19
N TYR A 343 -15.79 -1.73 10.86
CA TYR A 343 -17.19 -1.44 10.51
C TYR A 343 -17.50 0.05 10.61
N TRP A 344 -17.05 0.71 11.68
CA TRP A 344 -17.25 2.16 11.84
C TRP A 344 -16.53 2.97 10.76
N VAL A 345 -15.31 2.58 10.36
CA VAL A 345 -14.56 3.25 9.29
C VAL A 345 -15.34 3.24 7.98
N VAL A 346 -15.96 2.11 7.62
CA VAL A 346 -16.64 1.95 6.32
C VAL A 346 -18.12 2.38 6.33
N THR A 347 -18.69 2.75 7.50
CA THR A 347 -20.10 3.11 7.61
C THR A 347 -20.36 4.49 8.19
N SER A 348 -19.43 5.06 8.98
CA SER A 348 -19.61 6.40 9.56
C SER A 348 -19.35 7.49 8.52
N ASP A 349 -19.97 8.66 8.73
CA ASP A 349 -19.70 9.84 7.89
C ASP A 349 -18.24 10.26 7.89
N GLU A 350 -17.59 10.17 9.05
CA GLU A 350 -16.21 10.56 9.26
C GLU A 350 -15.24 9.56 8.59
N GLY A 351 -15.46 8.27 8.84
CA GLY A 351 -14.64 7.22 8.24
C GLY A 351 -14.75 7.19 6.72
N THR A 352 -15.98 7.19 6.17
CA THR A 352 -16.21 7.15 4.71
C THR A 352 -15.73 8.42 4.00
N LYS A 353 -15.75 9.59 4.68
CA LYS A 353 -15.16 10.81 4.16
C LYS A 353 -13.63 10.67 4.04
N MET A 354 -12.97 10.26 5.12
CA MET A 354 -11.52 10.04 5.12
C MET A 354 -11.12 9.03 4.04
N MET A 355 -11.85 7.91 3.93
CA MET A 355 -11.58 6.90 2.91
C MET A 355 -11.69 7.47 1.49
N ALA A 356 -12.71 8.27 1.19
CA ALA A 356 -12.87 8.90 -0.13
C ALA A 356 -11.76 9.91 -0.45
N GLU A 357 -11.27 10.63 0.55
CA GLU A 357 -10.21 11.63 0.41
C GLU A 357 -8.82 11.00 0.21
N GLN A 358 -8.52 9.90 0.93
CA GLN A 358 -7.20 9.27 0.93
C GLN A 358 -7.08 8.10 -0.06
N PHE A 359 -8.14 7.30 -0.19
CA PHE A 359 -8.11 6.02 -0.91
C PHE A 359 -9.01 6.00 -2.16
N GLY A 360 -9.77 7.06 -2.40
CA GLY A 360 -10.70 7.10 -3.52
C GLY A 360 -11.99 6.29 -3.28
N PRO A 361 -12.61 5.74 -4.32
CA PRO A 361 -13.82 4.96 -4.17
C PRO A 361 -13.50 3.62 -3.50
N ILE A 362 -14.25 3.31 -2.44
CA ILE A 362 -14.14 2.06 -1.69
C ILE A 362 -15.30 1.12 -2.02
N PRO A 363 -15.10 -0.22 -1.96
CA PRO A 363 -16.13 -1.19 -2.33
C PRO A 363 -17.15 -1.45 -1.21
N PHE A 364 -17.71 -0.38 -0.61
CA PHE A 364 -18.68 -0.47 0.48
C PHE A 364 -19.95 0.35 0.20
N LYS A 365 -21.07 -0.07 0.79
CA LYS A 365 -22.40 0.54 0.55
C LYS A 365 -22.47 2.03 0.90
N ALA A 366 -21.74 2.47 1.93
CA ALA A 366 -21.74 3.86 2.38
C ALA A 366 -20.58 4.69 1.78
N ALA A 367 -19.90 4.17 0.75
CA ALA A 367 -18.82 4.86 0.06
C ALA A 367 -19.25 6.26 -0.40
N LYS A 368 -18.37 7.24 -0.22
CA LYS A 368 -18.55 8.61 -0.73
C LYS A 368 -17.84 8.78 -2.06
N GLU A 369 -18.28 9.76 -2.85
CA GLU A 369 -17.61 10.16 -4.07
C GLU A 369 -16.22 10.71 -3.72
N SER A 370 -15.24 10.35 -4.54
CA SER A 370 -13.87 10.85 -4.44
C SER A 370 -13.65 12.00 -5.43
N ALA A 371 -12.93 13.02 -5.00
CA ALA A 371 -12.48 14.12 -5.84
C ALA A 371 -11.23 13.74 -6.68
N ASN A 372 -10.67 12.57 -6.49
CA ASN A 372 -9.44 12.15 -7.16
C ASN A 372 -9.68 11.92 -8.66
N VAL A 373 -9.13 12.84 -9.46
CA VAL A 373 -9.32 12.84 -10.92
C VAL A 373 -8.71 11.62 -11.62
N PHE A 374 -7.73 10.96 -11.02
CA PHE A 374 -7.10 9.78 -11.60
C PHE A 374 -8.06 8.58 -11.67
N PHE A 375 -9.01 8.46 -10.74
CA PHE A 375 -10.09 7.48 -10.85
C PHE A 375 -11.08 7.83 -11.97
N ASN A 376 -11.31 9.14 -12.23
CA ASN A 376 -12.12 9.57 -13.35
C ASN A 376 -11.46 9.19 -14.68
N ASP A 377 -10.13 9.33 -14.77
CA ASP A 377 -9.36 8.91 -15.95
C ASP A 377 -9.44 7.39 -16.16
N ALA A 378 -9.27 6.58 -15.09
CA ALA A 378 -9.44 5.13 -15.15
C ALA A 378 -10.84 4.74 -15.63
N ASN A 379 -11.89 5.32 -15.04
CA ASN A 379 -13.27 5.07 -15.40
C ASN A 379 -13.57 5.49 -16.85
N LYS A 380 -13.03 6.62 -17.29
CA LYS A 380 -13.18 7.09 -18.65
C LYS A 380 -12.55 6.14 -19.66
N LEU A 381 -11.33 5.68 -19.42
CA LEU A 381 -10.64 4.72 -20.27
C LEU A 381 -11.47 3.42 -20.40
N MET A 382 -11.99 2.89 -19.29
CA MET A 382 -12.89 1.72 -19.33
C MET A 382 -14.17 1.99 -20.13
N ALA A 383 -14.79 3.15 -19.96
CA ALA A 383 -15.97 3.54 -20.71
C ALA A 383 -15.70 3.70 -22.22
N ASP A 384 -14.48 4.11 -22.58
CA ASP A 384 -14.01 4.20 -23.97
C ASP A 384 -13.62 2.83 -24.56
N GLY A 385 -13.83 1.72 -23.81
CA GLY A 385 -13.56 0.35 -24.24
C GLY A 385 -12.11 -0.09 -24.13
N LYS A 386 -11.28 0.63 -23.38
CA LYS A 386 -9.89 0.22 -23.11
C LYS A 386 -9.89 -0.92 -22.09
N TYR A 387 -8.97 -1.88 -22.26
CA TYR A 387 -8.83 -2.98 -21.29
C TYR A 387 -8.00 -2.50 -20.05
N THR A 388 -8.36 -3.02 -18.90
CA THR A 388 -7.59 -2.79 -17.66
C THR A 388 -6.33 -3.66 -17.66
N VAL A 389 -5.20 -3.07 -17.35
CA VAL A 389 -3.96 -3.82 -17.06
C VAL A 389 -4.02 -4.27 -15.60
N THR A 390 -4.11 -5.57 -15.36
CA THR A 390 -4.14 -6.11 -13.99
C THR A 390 -2.75 -6.10 -13.34
N TRP A 391 -2.70 -6.19 -12.02
CA TRP A 391 -1.45 -6.24 -11.27
C TRP A 391 -0.84 -7.66 -11.30
N ALA A 392 -0.27 -8.01 -12.44
CA ALA A 392 0.39 -9.30 -12.66
C ALA A 392 1.57 -9.54 -11.69
N PHE A 393 2.22 -8.48 -11.22
CA PHE A 393 3.31 -8.58 -10.25
C PHE A 393 2.87 -9.18 -8.89
N ASN A 394 1.56 -9.20 -8.57
CA ASN A 394 1.04 -9.88 -7.38
C ASN A 394 1.28 -11.41 -7.39
N HIS A 395 1.62 -11.97 -8.55
CA HIS A 395 2.02 -13.37 -8.67
C HIS A 395 3.54 -13.58 -8.46
N THR A 396 4.31 -12.55 -8.14
CA THR A 396 5.77 -12.67 -7.99
C THR A 396 6.12 -13.50 -6.75
N PRO A 397 6.89 -14.60 -6.89
CA PRO A 397 7.32 -15.39 -5.75
C PRO A 397 8.37 -14.63 -4.94
N ASN A 398 8.31 -14.71 -3.60
CA ASN A 398 9.23 -14.02 -2.68
C ASN A 398 9.57 -12.61 -3.18
N VAL A 399 8.53 -11.79 -3.38
CA VAL A 399 8.56 -10.56 -4.18
C VAL A 399 9.70 -9.60 -3.79
N ASP A 400 10.02 -9.49 -2.51
CA ASP A 400 11.07 -8.55 -2.03
C ASP A 400 12.47 -9.02 -2.47
N ASP A 401 12.76 -10.31 -2.37
CA ASP A 401 14.06 -10.88 -2.81
C ASP A 401 14.20 -10.83 -4.33
N TRP A 402 13.11 -11.13 -5.05
CA TRP A 402 13.12 -11.02 -6.51
C TRP A 402 13.34 -9.56 -6.96
N ARG A 403 12.61 -8.61 -6.36
CA ARG A 403 12.77 -7.17 -6.64
C ARG A 403 14.19 -6.69 -6.36
N ALA A 404 14.80 -7.11 -5.24
CA ALA A 404 16.16 -6.74 -4.90
C ALA A 404 17.17 -7.16 -5.99
N GLY A 405 17.01 -8.38 -6.55
CA GLY A 405 17.82 -8.86 -7.65
C GLY A 405 17.64 -8.05 -8.93
N VAL A 406 16.39 -7.76 -9.29
CA VAL A 406 16.05 -6.96 -10.49
C VAL A 406 16.57 -5.51 -10.34
N VAL A 407 16.37 -4.87 -9.18
CA VAL A 407 16.86 -3.50 -8.89
C VAL A 407 18.38 -3.43 -8.98
N SER A 408 19.08 -4.42 -8.43
CA SER A 408 20.55 -4.50 -8.53
C SER A 408 21.01 -4.54 -9.98
N ALA A 409 20.38 -5.39 -10.82
CA ALA A 409 20.70 -5.51 -12.23
C ALA A 409 20.36 -4.24 -13.03
N LEU A 410 19.20 -3.61 -12.77
CA LEU A 410 18.79 -2.34 -13.39
C LEU A 410 19.77 -1.20 -13.04
N THR A 411 20.23 -1.16 -11.80
CA THR A 411 21.23 -0.19 -11.34
C THR A 411 22.53 -0.35 -12.12
N ALA A 412 23.07 -1.56 -12.17
CA ALA A 412 24.30 -1.85 -12.90
C ALA A 412 24.19 -1.54 -14.41
N TYR A 413 23.03 -1.86 -15.00
CA TYR A 413 22.73 -1.52 -16.40
C TYR A 413 22.76 0.01 -16.63
N SER A 414 22.07 0.77 -15.79
CA SER A 414 21.98 2.23 -15.92
C SER A 414 23.30 2.94 -15.66
N GLU A 415 24.16 2.39 -14.80
CA GLU A 415 25.51 2.90 -14.53
C GLU A 415 26.54 2.46 -15.59
N GLY A 416 26.16 1.60 -16.54
CA GLY A 416 27.06 1.04 -17.56
C GLY A 416 28.08 0.05 -17.02
N THR A 417 27.85 -0.52 -15.84
CA THR A 417 28.67 -1.58 -15.21
C THR A 417 28.12 -2.97 -15.45
N GLY A 418 26.88 -3.09 -15.97
CA GLY A 418 26.19 -4.29 -16.40
C GLY A 418 25.52 -4.08 -17.74
N ASP A 419 24.91 -5.15 -18.28
CA ASP A 419 24.17 -5.13 -19.53
C ASP A 419 22.70 -5.55 -19.34
N TRP A 420 21.89 -5.42 -20.40
CA TRP A 420 20.47 -5.79 -20.34
C TRP A 420 20.25 -7.31 -20.19
N ASP A 421 21.21 -8.14 -20.62
CA ASP A 421 21.11 -9.59 -20.45
C ASP A 421 21.22 -9.98 -18.96
N ALA A 422 21.97 -9.22 -18.17
CA ALA A 422 21.98 -9.38 -16.71
C ALA A 422 20.61 -9.03 -16.09
N VAL A 423 19.92 -8.02 -16.60
CA VAL A 423 18.55 -7.69 -16.16
C VAL A 423 17.58 -8.82 -16.53
N LYS A 424 17.65 -9.34 -17.78
CA LYS A 424 16.85 -10.49 -18.21
C LYS A 424 17.08 -11.72 -17.32
N THR A 425 18.33 -12.00 -16.98
CA THR A 425 18.70 -13.10 -16.07
C THR A 425 18.12 -12.91 -14.68
N ALA A 426 18.30 -11.72 -14.08
CA ALA A 426 17.74 -11.41 -12.77
C ALA A 426 16.21 -11.51 -12.75
N PHE A 427 15.56 -11.13 -13.84
CA PHE A 427 14.10 -11.18 -13.96
C PHE A 427 13.61 -12.62 -14.09
N VAL A 428 14.12 -13.39 -15.07
CA VAL A 428 13.61 -14.74 -15.43
C VAL A 428 14.15 -15.82 -14.51
N GLU A 429 15.48 -15.92 -14.36
CA GLU A 429 16.09 -16.94 -13.50
C GLU A 429 15.88 -16.62 -12.01
N GLY A 430 15.82 -15.32 -11.67
CA GLY A 430 15.43 -14.85 -10.35
C GLY A 430 14.02 -15.32 -9.97
N TRP A 431 13.04 -15.19 -10.88
CA TRP A 431 11.68 -15.71 -10.69
C TRP A 431 11.68 -17.20 -10.36
N ALA A 432 12.28 -18.02 -11.23
CA ALA A 432 12.33 -19.47 -11.04
C ALA A 432 13.03 -19.86 -9.72
N THR A 433 14.08 -19.14 -9.35
CA THR A 433 14.80 -19.35 -8.11
C THR A 433 13.91 -19.04 -6.89
N GLN A 434 13.24 -17.91 -6.90
CA GLN A 434 12.36 -17.52 -5.78
C GLN A 434 11.13 -18.43 -5.68
N TYR A 435 10.58 -18.86 -6.83
CA TYR A 435 9.52 -19.86 -6.84
C TYR A 435 9.96 -21.18 -6.19
N ALA A 436 11.15 -21.68 -6.53
CA ALA A 436 11.67 -22.91 -5.96
C ALA A 436 11.94 -22.78 -4.43
N ILE A 437 12.38 -21.62 -3.97
CA ILE A 437 12.56 -21.34 -2.51
C ILE A 437 11.21 -21.34 -1.81
N GLN A 438 10.18 -20.72 -2.39
CA GLN A 438 8.86 -20.59 -1.80
C GLN A 438 8.11 -21.92 -1.72
N HIS A 439 8.30 -22.83 -2.68
CA HIS A 439 7.54 -24.08 -2.82
C HIS A 439 8.38 -25.36 -2.57
N GLY A 440 9.66 -25.25 -2.32
CA GLY A 440 10.58 -26.38 -2.11
C GLY A 440 10.72 -26.75 -0.68
#